data_16e9f1994d43238feb40fae2bc91a729
#
_entry.id   16e9f1994d43238feb40fae2bc91a729
#
_cell.length_a   1.000
_cell.length_b   1.000
_cell.length_c   1.000
_cell.angle_alpha   90.00
_cell.angle_beta   90.00
_cell.angle_gamma   90.00
#
_symmetry.space_group_name_H-M   'P 1'
#
loop_
_entity.id
_entity.type
_entity.pdbx_description
1 polymer ?
#
loop_
_entity_poly.entity_id
_entity_poly.type
_entity_poly.pdbx_seq_one_letter_code
_entity_poly.pdbx_strand_id
1 'polypeptide(L)'
;MKKLVKNFLNTKGYTLKKKQITDDVHDVLKMLIKKESLIIDIGAHNGESALKFREVFPYSLIYSFEPFFDSFEILVENLKDTDDVEAINKGICDVDEKKYFNINAGSPTNSLLKLDDTAKDTWNHNGLTHLKTIECDFCKLDT
;
A
#
# COMPACT_ATOMS: atom_id res chain seq x y z
N MET A 1 11.33 -22.57 -34.84
CA MET A 1 10.90 -23.57 -33.87
C MET A 1 9.72 -23.11 -32.99
N LYS A 2 9.78 -21.98 -32.23
CA LYS A 2 8.69 -21.48 -31.33
C LYS A 2 7.33 -21.31 -32.02
N LYS A 3 7.28 -20.83 -33.30
CA LYS A 3 6.05 -20.57 -34.04
C LYS A 3 5.34 -21.88 -34.47
N LEU A 4 6.09 -22.92 -34.77
CA LEU A 4 5.58 -24.26 -35.12
C LEU A 4 4.94 -24.95 -33.90
N VAL A 5 5.59 -24.89 -32.76
CA VAL A 5 5.06 -25.44 -31.47
C VAL A 5 3.77 -24.73 -31.07
N LYS A 6 3.73 -23.39 -31.20
CA LYS A 6 2.52 -22.61 -30.91
C LYS A 6 1.35 -22.99 -31.82
N ASN A 7 1.60 -23.15 -33.11
CA ASN A 7 0.56 -23.56 -34.06
C ASN A 7 0.06 -24.99 -33.80
N PHE A 8 0.94 -25.93 -33.51
CA PHE A 8 0.57 -27.30 -33.16
C PHE A 8 -0.29 -27.37 -31.89
N LEU A 9 0.06 -26.58 -30.84
CA LEU A 9 -0.73 -26.54 -29.62
C LEU A 9 -2.10 -25.90 -29.87
N ASN A 10 -2.19 -24.83 -30.67
CA ASN A 10 -3.46 -24.21 -31.02
C ASN A 10 -4.42 -25.17 -31.77
N THR A 11 -3.91 -26.01 -32.65
CA THR A 11 -4.74 -27.03 -33.34
C THR A 11 -5.27 -28.13 -32.40
N LYS A 12 -4.67 -28.30 -31.24
CA LYS A 12 -5.09 -29.22 -30.19
C LYS A 12 -5.93 -28.53 -29.10
N GLY A 13 -6.34 -27.27 -29.29
CA GLY A 13 -7.13 -26.50 -28.30
C GLY A 13 -6.33 -25.93 -27.16
N TYR A 14 -5.00 -25.99 -27.14
CA TYR A 14 -4.14 -25.42 -26.12
C TYR A 14 -3.63 -24.05 -26.54
N THR A 15 -3.81 -23.04 -25.71
CA THR A 15 -3.24 -21.71 -25.94
C THR A 15 -2.01 -21.52 -25.04
N LEU A 16 -0.84 -21.34 -25.65
CA LEU A 16 0.35 -20.89 -24.93
C LEU A 16 0.20 -19.41 -24.60
N LYS A 17 -0.15 -19.09 -23.36
CA LYS A 17 0.01 -17.76 -22.80
C LYS A 17 1.40 -17.69 -22.14
N LYS A 18 2.19 -16.66 -22.51
CA LYS A 18 3.40 -16.32 -21.74
C LYS A 18 2.90 -15.99 -20.34
N LYS A 19 3.35 -16.76 -19.32
CA LYS A 19 3.13 -16.37 -17.94
C LYS A 19 3.79 -14.99 -17.81
N GLN A 20 3.00 -13.92 -17.75
CA GLN A 20 3.53 -12.65 -17.25
C GLN A 20 3.91 -12.94 -15.81
N ILE A 21 5.18 -12.83 -15.53
CA ILE A 21 5.61 -12.60 -14.15
C ILE A 21 5.11 -11.19 -13.92
N THR A 22 4.01 -11.07 -13.22
CA THR A 22 3.51 -9.78 -12.76
C THR A 22 4.54 -9.31 -11.75
N ASP A 23 5.08 -8.12 -11.95
CA ASP A 23 5.90 -7.43 -10.94
C ASP A 23 5.02 -6.92 -9.78
N ASP A 24 3.78 -7.39 -9.71
CA ASP A 24 2.83 -7.06 -8.64
C ASP A 24 3.25 -7.81 -7.38
N VAL A 25 3.64 -7.05 -6.37
CA VAL A 25 4.03 -7.57 -5.05
C VAL A 25 2.95 -8.48 -4.45
N HIS A 26 1.68 -8.22 -4.73
CA HIS A 26 0.55 -9.02 -4.22
C HIS A 26 0.53 -10.43 -4.80
N ASP A 27 0.90 -10.63 -6.07
CA ASP A 27 1.03 -11.97 -6.65
C ASP A 27 2.18 -12.76 -6.03
N VAL A 28 3.27 -12.09 -5.67
CA VAL A 28 4.39 -12.71 -4.93
C VAL A 28 3.92 -13.09 -3.52
N LEU A 29 3.21 -12.21 -2.83
CA LEU A 29 2.70 -12.47 -1.49
C LEU A 29 1.73 -13.65 -1.46
N LYS A 30 0.87 -13.83 -2.47
CA LYS A 30 0.00 -15.03 -2.60
C LYS A 30 0.77 -16.35 -2.55
N MET A 31 2.00 -16.36 -3.00
CA MET A 31 2.83 -17.56 -3.02
C MET A 31 3.49 -17.83 -1.67
N LEU A 32 3.66 -16.80 -0.84
CA LEU A 32 4.42 -16.85 0.41
C LEU A 32 3.52 -16.89 1.64
N ILE A 33 2.34 -16.29 1.59
CA ILE A 33 1.45 -16.12 2.74
C ILE A 33 0.34 -17.18 2.73
N LYS A 34 0.06 -17.73 3.90
CA LYS A 34 -1.06 -18.66 4.11
C LYS A 34 -2.41 -17.92 4.01
N LYS A 35 -3.48 -18.67 3.72
CA LYS A 35 -4.82 -18.13 3.49
C LYS A 35 -5.38 -17.25 4.61
N GLU A 36 -5.03 -17.55 5.86
CA GLU A 36 -5.47 -16.82 7.05
C GLU A 36 -4.25 -16.17 7.68
N SER A 37 -4.16 -14.85 7.60
CA SER A 37 -3.03 -14.09 8.11
C SER A 37 -3.53 -12.78 8.72
N LEU A 38 -2.77 -12.23 9.64
CA LEU A 38 -2.86 -10.85 10.04
C LEU A 38 -2.03 -10.02 9.08
N ILE A 39 -2.63 -9.00 8.49
CA ILE A 39 -1.96 -8.05 7.59
C ILE A 39 -1.97 -6.69 8.27
N ILE A 40 -0.81 -6.05 8.29
CA ILE A 40 -0.63 -4.70 8.83
C ILE A 40 -0.16 -3.81 7.69
N ASP A 41 -1.01 -2.87 7.31
CA ASP A 41 -0.79 -1.89 6.25
C ASP A 41 -0.39 -0.55 6.89
N ILE A 42 0.88 -0.18 6.79
CA ILE A 42 1.44 1.01 7.42
C ILE A 42 1.58 2.12 6.39
N GLY A 43 0.89 3.25 6.63
CA GLY A 43 0.78 4.35 5.68
C GLY A 43 -0.26 4.03 4.60
N ALA A 44 -1.43 3.59 5.03
CA ALA A 44 -2.50 3.11 4.17
C ALA A 44 -3.08 4.17 3.23
N HIS A 45 -2.82 5.45 3.50
CA HIS A 45 -3.26 6.60 2.72
C HIS A 45 -4.78 6.54 2.46
N ASN A 46 -5.23 6.39 1.23
CA ASN A 46 -6.64 6.27 0.82
C ASN A 46 -7.16 4.82 0.79
N GLY A 47 -6.36 3.82 1.18
CA GLY A 47 -6.79 2.42 1.32
C GLY A 47 -6.66 1.54 0.09
N GLU A 48 -6.00 1.98 -0.98
CA GLU A 48 -5.81 1.17 -2.19
C GLU A 48 -5.10 -0.16 -1.88
N SER A 49 -4.06 -0.13 -1.03
CA SER A 49 -3.34 -1.32 -0.59
C SER A 49 -4.24 -2.26 0.21
N ALA A 50 -5.02 -1.72 1.15
CA ALA A 50 -5.94 -2.49 1.99
C ALA A 50 -7.01 -3.22 1.16
N LEU A 51 -7.64 -2.53 0.20
CA LEU A 51 -8.60 -3.12 -0.73
C LEU A 51 -7.95 -4.22 -1.57
N LYS A 52 -6.72 -4.00 -2.03
CA LYS A 52 -5.98 -5.00 -2.78
C LYS A 52 -5.62 -6.21 -1.92
N PHE A 53 -5.21 -6.00 -0.67
CA PHE A 53 -4.96 -7.10 0.27
C PHE A 53 -6.24 -7.90 0.54
N ARG A 54 -7.40 -7.27 0.69
CA ARG A 54 -8.68 -7.95 0.86
C ARG A 54 -9.03 -8.82 -0.36
N GLU A 55 -8.84 -8.31 -1.58
CA GLU A 55 -9.05 -9.09 -2.81
C GLU A 55 -8.14 -10.33 -2.85
N VAL A 56 -6.88 -10.17 -2.45
CA VAL A 56 -5.85 -11.21 -2.52
C VAL A 56 -5.96 -12.23 -1.39
N PHE A 57 -6.32 -11.78 -0.19
CA PHE A 57 -6.38 -12.54 1.06
C PHE A 57 -7.75 -12.39 1.73
N PRO A 58 -8.80 -13.01 1.16
CA PRO A 58 -10.19 -12.77 1.57
C PRO A 58 -10.54 -13.24 3.00
N TYR A 59 -9.66 -13.99 3.66
CA TYR A 59 -9.86 -14.50 5.02
C TYR A 59 -8.91 -13.90 6.05
N SER A 60 -8.14 -12.89 5.66
CA SER A 60 -7.18 -12.24 6.54
C SER A 60 -7.82 -11.06 7.27
N LEU A 61 -7.40 -10.83 8.51
CA LEU A 61 -7.69 -9.59 9.21
C LEU A 61 -6.67 -8.54 8.80
N ILE A 62 -7.11 -7.33 8.47
CA ILE A 62 -6.27 -6.25 7.97
C ILE A 62 -6.40 -5.03 8.89
N TYR A 63 -5.29 -4.55 9.43
CA TYR A 63 -5.20 -3.28 10.13
C TYR A 63 -4.47 -2.26 9.26
N SER A 64 -5.14 -1.15 8.95
CA SER A 64 -4.63 -0.08 8.06
C SER A 64 -4.38 1.18 8.87
N PHE A 65 -3.12 1.55 9.02
CA PHE A 65 -2.67 2.70 9.79
C PHE A 65 -2.40 3.90 8.90
N GLU A 66 -3.03 5.04 9.18
CA GLU A 66 -2.81 6.30 8.46
C GLU A 66 -2.81 7.48 9.46
N PRO A 67 -1.68 8.17 9.66
CA PRO A 67 -1.59 9.27 10.62
C PRO A 67 -2.23 10.57 10.15
N PHE A 68 -2.27 10.85 8.84
CA PHE A 68 -2.81 12.10 8.32
C PHE A 68 -4.34 12.03 8.25
N PHE A 69 -5.01 12.85 9.04
CA PHE A 69 -6.45 12.79 9.25
C PHE A 69 -7.26 12.92 7.95
N ASP A 70 -6.87 13.83 7.03
CA ASP A 70 -7.60 14.02 5.78
C ASP A 70 -7.53 12.75 4.88
N SER A 71 -6.38 12.04 4.86
CA SER A 71 -6.24 10.76 4.17
C SER A 71 -6.99 9.65 4.90
N PHE A 72 -6.98 9.66 6.23
CA PHE A 72 -7.70 8.69 7.06
C PHE A 72 -9.22 8.76 6.85
N GLU A 73 -9.82 9.95 6.73
CA GLU A 73 -11.24 10.07 6.41
C GLU A 73 -11.59 9.41 5.07
N ILE A 74 -10.73 9.58 4.06
CA ILE A 74 -10.88 8.92 2.75
C ILE A 74 -10.71 7.40 2.88
N LEU A 75 -9.72 6.96 3.66
CA LEU A 75 -9.49 5.55 3.97
C LEU A 75 -10.74 4.90 4.57
N VAL A 76 -11.33 5.51 5.61
CA VAL A 76 -12.54 5.03 6.27
C VAL A 76 -13.70 4.93 5.28
N GLU A 77 -13.92 5.97 4.47
CA GLU A 77 -15.01 5.98 3.47
C GLU A 77 -14.80 4.88 2.41
N ASN A 78 -13.57 4.67 1.94
CA ASN A 78 -13.27 3.64 0.95
C ASN A 78 -13.40 2.21 1.51
N LEU A 79 -13.20 2.03 2.81
CA LEU A 79 -13.26 0.71 3.47
C LEU A 79 -14.60 0.40 4.14
N LYS A 80 -15.55 1.31 4.18
CA LYS A 80 -16.81 1.20 4.94
C LYS A 80 -17.64 -0.06 4.67
N ASP A 81 -17.57 -0.58 3.44
CA ASP A 81 -18.29 -1.78 3.01
C ASP A 81 -17.37 -3.01 2.90
N THR A 82 -16.21 -2.95 3.55
CA THR A 82 -15.18 -4.00 3.48
C THR A 82 -15.04 -4.70 4.83
N ASP A 83 -15.45 -5.96 4.92
CA ASP A 83 -15.36 -6.76 6.15
C ASP A 83 -13.91 -7.07 6.52
N ASP A 84 -13.65 -7.25 7.84
CA ASP A 84 -12.35 -7.62 8.42
C ASP A 84 -11.18 -6.69 8.05
N VAL A 85 -11.47 -5.42 7.77
CA VAL A 85 -10.48 -4.35 7.62
C VAL A 85 -10.76 -3.26 8.62
N GLU A 86 -9.78 -2.91 9.44
CA GLU A 86 -9.87 -1.86 10.45
C GLU A 86 -8.93 -0.71 10.09
N ALA A 87 -9.50 0.50 9.97
CA ALA A 87 -8.73 1.73 9.76
C ALA A 87 -8.38 2.37 11.12
N ILE A 88 -7.12 2.75 11.30
CA ILE A 88 -6.60 3.30 12.55
C ILE A 88 -5.89 4.62 12.24
N ASN A 89 -6.37 5.72 12.84
CA ASN A 89 -5.77 7.05 12.66
C ASN A 89 -4.53 7.23 13.55
N LYS A 90 -3.50 6.46 13.26
CA LYS A 90 -2.17 6.57 13.89
C LYS A 90 -1.09 6.23 12.88
N GLY A 91 0.08 6.79 13.09
CA GLY A 91 1.31 6.31 12.45
C GLY A 91 1.99 5.25 13.30
N ILE A 92 2.84 4.45 12.69
CA ILE A 92 3.66 3.46 13.40
C ILE A 92 5.08 3.98 13.53
N CYS A 93 5.62 3.91 14.76
CA CYS A 93 7.02 4.24 15.06
C CYS A 93 7.51 3.47 16.30
N ASP A 94 8.64 3.90 16.87
CA ASP A 94 9.32 3.24 17.99
C ASP A 94 8.83 3.70 19.39
N VAL A 95 7.92 4.68 19.43
CA VAL A 95 7.39 5.26 20.68
C VAL A 95 5.90 5.60 20.53
N ASP A 96 5.19 5.62 21.67
CA ASP A 96 3.79 6.05 21.72
C ASP A 96 3.75 7.54 22.08
N GLU A 97 3.71 8.39 21.07
CA GLU A 97 3.70 9.85 21.25
C GLU A 97 3.13 10.59 20.06
N LYS A 98 2.83 11.87 20.23
CA LYS A 98 2.56 12.78 19.12
C LYS A 98 3.87 13.23 18.46
N LYS A 99 3.90 13.17 17.15
CA LYS A 99 5.06 13.62 16.34
C LYS A 99 4.64 14.64 15.30
N TYR A 100 5.58 15.51 14.94
CA TYR A 100 5.40 16.42 13.82
C TYR A 100 5.53 15.66 12.50
N PHE A 101 4.48 15.75 11.69
CA PHE A 101 4.36 15.07 10.41
C PHE A 101 4.33 16.08 9.28
N ASN A 102 5.19 15.92 8.30
CA ASN A 102 5.33 16.84 7.17
C ASN A 102 4.36 16.47 6.06
N ILE A 103 3.50 17.42 5.72
CA ILE A 103 2.52 17.31 4.64
C ILE A 103 3.09 17.97 3.39
N ASN A 104 3.13 17.22 2.31
CA ASN A 104 3.64 17.65 1.02
C ASN A 104 2.50 17.77 0.00
N ALA A 105 2.76 18.45 -1.12
CA ALA A 105 1.78 18.65 -2.20
C ALA A 105 1.29 17.33 -2.81
N GLY A 106 2.15 16.29 -2.82
CA GLY A 106 1.76 14.91 -3.13
C GLY A 106 1.52 14.13 -1.85
N SER A 107 0.27 13.89 -1.49
CA SER A 107 -0.11 13.21 -0.25
C SER A 107 0.64 11.89 0.02
N PRO A 108 0.93 11.02 -0.96
CA PRO A 108 1.73 9.82 -0.73
C PRO A 108 3.19 10.08 -0.32
N THR A 109 3.66 11.34 -0.38
CA THR A 109 5.01 11.73 0.02
C THR A 109 5.07 12.36 1.41
N ASN A 110 3.96 12.34 2.17
CA ASN A 110 3.92 12.79 3.56
C ASN A 110 4.84 11.92 4.42
N SER A 111 5.55 12.54 5.37
CA SER A 111 6.57 11.82 6.14
C SER A 111 6.90 12.47 7.48
N LEU A 112 7.37 11.65 8.44
CA LEU A 112 8.05 12.15 9.66
C LEU A 112 9.33 12.90 9.34
N LEU A 113 10.04 12.49 8.30
CA LEU A 113 11.30 13.12 7.89
C LEU A 113 11.02 14.29 6.94
N LYS A 114 11.76 15.36 7.13
CA LYS A 114 11.80 16.44 6.13
C LYS A 114 12.53 15.94 4.88
N LEU A 115 11.99 16.33 3.73
CA LEU A 115 12.67 16.07 2.47
C LEU A 115 13.98 16.88 2.42
N ASP A 116 15.05 16.22 2.01
CA ASP A 116 16.30 16.87 1.68
C ASP A 116 16.13 17.76 0.43
N ASP A 117 16.81 18.92 0.40
CA ASP A 117 16.71 19.83 -0.75
C ASP A 117 17.18 19.17 -2.06
N THR A 118 18.12 18.22 -1.98
CA THR A 118 18.61 17.45 -3.13
C THR A 118 17.58 16.48 -3.70
N ALA A 119 16.57 16.08 -2.91
CA ALA A 119 15.50 15.20 -3.38
C ALA A 119 14.67 15.84 -4.49
N LYS A 120 14.45 17.15 -4.43
CA LYS A 120 13.72 17.92 -5.46
C LYS A 120 14.44 17.91 -6.81
N ASP A 121 15.76 18.02 -6.78
CA ASP A 121 16.59 18.02 -7.98
C ASP A 121 16.66 16.64 -8.62
N THR A 122 16.66 15.59 -7.80
CA THR A 122 16.79 14.20 -8.25
C THR A 122 15.48 13.66 -8.84
N TRP A 123 14.35 13.99 -8.23
CA TRP A 123 13.05 13.38 -8.57
C TRP A 123 12.16 14.29 -9.42
N ASN A 124 12.52 15.57 -9.59
CA ASN A 124 11.78 16.60 -10.39
C ASN A 124 10.25 16.47 -10.29
N HIS A 125 9.74 16.30 -9.06
CA HIS A 125 8.33 16.01 -8.82
C HIS A 125 7.70 17.07 -7.94
N ASN A 126 6.68 17.77 -8.46
CA ASN A 126 5.96 18.83 -7.73
C ASN A 126 5.32 18.33 -6.41
N GLY A 127 5.07 17.02 -6.30
CA GLY A 127 4.54 16.37 -5.09
C GLY A 127 5.44 16.45 -3.87
N LEU A 128 6.74 16.76 -4.04
CA LEU A 128 7.71 16.89 -2.96
C LEU A 128 7.72 18.29 -2.29
N THR A 129 6.87 19.22 -2.73
CA THR A 129 6.79 20.55 -2.13
C THR A 129 6.15 20.45 -0.76
N HIS A 130 6.91 20.84 0.29
CA HIS A 130 6.38 20.91 1.65
C HIS A 130 5.28 21.99 1.75
N LEU A 131 4.15 21.65 2.32
CA LEU A 131 3.00 22.54 2.50
C LEU A 131 2.87 23.02 3.95
N LYS A 132 2.84 22.07 4.89
CA LYS A 132 2.68 22.34 6.33
C LYS A 132 3.23 21.19 7.16
N THR A 133 3.45 21.45 8.43
CA THR A 133 3.74 20.43 9.43
C THR A 133 2.59 20.39 10.43
N ILE A 134 2.11 19.22 10.79
CA ILE A 134 1.02 18.99 11.74
C ILE A 134 1.45 18.01 12.82
N GLU A 135 0.74 17.97 13.94
CA GLU A 135 0.88 16.89 14.92
C GLU A 135 -0.02 15.72 14.53
N CYS A 136 0.53 14.51 14.56
CA CYS A 136 -0.20 13.26 14.43
C CYS A 136 0.13 12.31 15.56
N ASP A 137 -0.81 11.43 15.90
CA ASP A 137 -0.60 10.38 16.88
C ASP A 137 0.18 9.22 16.27
N PHE A 138 1.17 8.74 17.02
CA PHE A 138 1.99 7.59 16.66
C PHE A 138 1.99 6.55 17.77
N CYS A 139 2.09 5.29 17.40
CA CYS A 139 2.21 4.19 18.36
C CYS A 139 3.23 3.16 17.92
N LYS A 140 3.65 2.33 18.88
CA LYS A 140 4.37 1.11 18.60
C LYS A 140 3.42 0.06 18.04
N LEU A 141 3.97 -0.86 17.28
CA LEU A 141 3.20 -2.00 16.76
C LEU A 141 3.12 -3.16 17.76
N ASP A 142 4.05 -3.23 18.70
CA ASP A 142 4.30 -4.35 19.61
C ASP A 142 3.91 -4.07 21.09
N THR A 143 2.97 -3.17 21.30
CA THR A 143 2.42 -2.84 22.65
C THR A 143 1.14 -3.58 22.96
#